data_8b6809d8dace7389492fcc0b795ae790
#
_entry.id   8b6809d8dace7389492fcc0b795ae790
#
_cell.length_a   1.000
_cell.length_b   1.000
_cell.length_c   1.000
_cell.angle_alpha   90.00
_cell.angle_beta   90.00
_cell.angle_gamma   90.00
#
_symmetry.space_group_name_H-M   'P 1'
#
loop_
_entity.id
_entity.type
_entity.pdbx_description
1 polymer ?
#
loop_
_entity_poly.entity_id
_entity_poly.type
_entity_poly.pdbx_seq_one_letter_code
_entity_poly.pdbx_strand_id
1 'polypeptide(L)'
;MGSVIPTGCNCFSIDAAWAAESEAVRLRLVSATEAQQQLPAVTILDARPRSGWIQGHIPGACSFSWEDYTRTDIDGVKYRTLPSAELALALGEKGIDATTDVLIYADADTSWGGEGWAAWILAWLGHQGTVYILDGGLQAWKKAGLALEQGENLCSETSKPRHYAVNLRTELNISAEELQQNKEDYTLIDTRNYWNEWLLGHLPDAVHINWEKFYTGKTRRPLGKGALIRLLRENGVDPAKPVVYYCSGGIRSGYTWLVHTLAGLPAAINYEGGTEEWNIHTK
;
A
#
# COMPACT_ATOMS: atom_id res chain seq x y z
N MET A 1 46.72 18.03 -31.55
CA MET A 1 45.25 17.99 -31.81
C MET A 1 44.71 16.80 -31.06
N GLY A 2 44.23 17.01 -29.86
CA GLY A 2 43.65 16.00 -29.01
C GLY A 2 42.21 16.43 -28.65
N SER A 3 41.25 15.70 -29.18
CA SER A 3 39.84 15.94 -28.96
C SER A 3 39.45 15.36 -27.59
N VAL A 4 39.01 16.21 -26.66
CA VAL A 4 38.42 15.82 -25.38
C VAL A 4 36.93 15.63 -25.63
N ILE A 5 36.45 14.41 -25.40
CA ILE A 5 35.02 14.09 -25.38
C ILE A 5 34.48 14.41 -23.97
N PRO A 6 33.44 15.23 -23.81
CA PRO A 6 32.84 15.42 -22.49
C PRO A 6 31.96 14.22 -22.17
N THR A 7 32.23 13.56 -21.05
CA THR A 7 31.34 12.61 -20.40
C THR A 7 30.08 13.35 -19.92
N GLY A 8 29.00 13.16 -20.63
CA GLY A 8 27.69 13.66 -20.21
C GLY A 8 27.20 12.92 -18.92
N CYS A 9 27.10 13.65 -17.83
CA CYS A 9 26.31 13.25 -16.69
C CYS A 9 24.85 13.12 -17.16
N ASN A 10 24.29 11.90 -17.18
CA ASN A 10 22.87 11.69 -17.28
C ASN A 10 22.25 12.09 -15.93
N CYS A 11 21.99 13.37 -15.72
CA CYS A 11 21.03 13.82 -14.74
C CYS A 11 19.66 13.39 -15.26
N PHE A 12 19.13 12.29 -14.77
CA PHE A 12 17.70 11.99 -14.88
C PHE A 12 16.98 13.12 -14.15
N SER A 13 16.36 14.02 -14.90
CA SER A 13 15.53 15.07 -14.30
C SER A 13 14.32 14.39 -13.70
N ILE A 14 14.13 14.58 -12.41
CA ILE A 14 12.97 14.11 -11.63
C ILE A 14 11.65 14.57 -12.31
N ASP A 15 11.65 15.69 -13.02
CA ASP A 15 10.49 16.24 -13.74
C ASP A 15 9.94 15.36 -14.86
N ALA A 16 10.73 14.45 -15.44
CA ALA A 16 10.27 13.58 -16.54
C ALA A 16 9.54 12.32 -16.04
N ALA A 17 9.84 11.85 -14.83
CA ALA A 17 9.18 10.66 -14.23
C ALA A 17 7.76 10.95 -13.76
N TRP A 18 7.41 12.21 -13.50
CA TRP A 18 6.13 12.63 -12.95
C TRP A 18 5.09 13.00 -14.03
N ALA A 19 5.50 13.15 -15.28
CA ALA A 19 4.62 13.51 -16.41
C ALA A 19 3.76 12.35 -16.93
N ALA A 20 3.95 11.13 -16.44
CA ALA A 20 3.14 9.97 -16.82
C ALA A 20 1.84 9.86 -15.99
N GLU A 21 0.99 10.88 -16.03
CA GLU A 21 -0.37 10.82 -15.45
C GLU A 21 -1.26 9.70 -16.04
N SER A 22 -0.83 9.05 -17.13
CA SER A 22 -1.61 8.03 -17.83
C SER A 22 -1.53 6.61 -17.27
N GLU A 23 -0.64 6.34 -16.29
CA GLU A 23 -0.41 4.97 -15.78
C GLU A 23 -0.59 4.81 -14.25
N ALA A 24 -0.97 5.85 -13.53
CA ALA A 24 -1.22 5.73 -12.10
C ALA A 24 -2.41 4.80 -11.82
N VAL A 25 -2.27 3.91 -10.81
CA VAL A 25 -3.38 3.09 -10.34
C VAL A 25 -4.60 3.95 -10.03
N ARG A 26 -5.77 3.55 -10.52
CA ARG A 26 -7.03 4.30 -10.31
C ARG A 26 -7.63 3.92 -8.96
N LEU A 27 -7.27 4.65 -7.91
CA LEU A 27 -7.82 4.47 -6.57
C LEU A 27 -9.11 5.26 -6.38
N ARG A 28 -10.14 4.62 -5.82
CA ARG A 28 -11.42 5.26 -5.48
C ARG A 28 -11.91 4.83 -4.10
N LEU A 29 -12.24 5.82 -3.28
CA LEU A 29 -12.90 5.57 -2.00
C LEU A 29 -14.41 5.44 -2.25
N VAL A 30 -15.05 4.38 -1.73
CA VAL A 30 -16.48 4.10 -1.91
C VAL A 30 -17.15 3.81 -0.56
N SER A 31 -18.37 4.30 -0.38
CA SER A 31 -19.19 3.97 0.79
C SER A 31 -19.66 2.52 0.76
N ALA A 32 -20.09 1.98 1.91
CA ALA A 32 -20.64 0.63 1.99
C ALA A 32 -21.85 0.42 1.07
N THR A 33 -22.71 1.43 0.93
CA THR A 33 -23.88 1.34 0.05
C THR A 33 -23.50 1.34 -1.43
N GLU A 34 -22.54 2.19 -1.84
CA GLU A 34 -22.01 2.18 -3.21
C GLU A 34 -21.28 0.88 -3.52
N ALA A 35 -20.47 0.39 -2.59
CA ALA A 35 -19.77 -0.88 -2.73
C ALA A 35 -20.75 -2.03 -2.94
N GLN A 36 -21.84 -2.12 -2.14
CA GLN A 36 -22.86 -3.17 -2.29
C GLN A 36 -23.47 -3.18 -3.71
N GLN A 37 -23.67 -2.02 -4.33
CA GLN A 37 -24.21 -1.92 -5.69
C GLN A 37 -23.22 -2.44 -6.74
N GLN A 38 -21.92 -2.44 -6.44
CA GLN A 38 -20.85 -2.85 -7.36
C GLN A 38 -20.44 -4.32 -7.20
N LEU A 39 -20.85 -5.00 -6.11
CA LEU A 39 -20.43 -6.39 -5.82
C LEU A 39 -20.49 -7.35 -7.02
N PRO A 40 -21.52 -7.32 -7.89
CA PRO A 40 -21.60 -8.25 -9.02
C PRO A 40 -20.53 -8.01 -10.10
N ALA A 41 -19.87 -6.85 -10.10
CA ALA A 41 -18.96 -6.41 -11.17
C ALA A 41 -17.49 -6.36 -10.75
N VAL A 42 -17.18 -6.53 -9.47
CA VAL A 42 -15.81 -6.41 -8.92
C VAL A 42 -15.37 -7.67 -8.19
N THR A 43 -14.08 -7.97 -8.20
CA THR A 43 -13.52 -8.98 -7.29
C THR A 43 -13.20 -8.33 -5.95
N ILE A 44 -13.60 -8.97 -4.84
CA ILE A 44 -13.48 -8.40 -3.50
C ILE A 44 -12.30 -9.04 -2.78
N LEU A 45 -11.41 -8.24 -2.24
CA LEU A 45 -10.28 -8.65 -1.41
C LEU A 45 -10.49 -8.22 0.05
N ASP A 46 -10.51 -9.19 0.95
CA ASP A 46 -10.48 -8.99 2.40
C ASP A 46 -9.03 -9.02 2.87
N ALA A 47 -8.48 -7.87 3.22
CA ALA A 47 -7.10 -7.72 3.66
C ALA A 47 -6.92 -7.93 5.18
N ARG A 48 -7.90 -8.49 5.86
CA ARG A 48 -7.80 -8.88 7.28
C ARG A 48 -7.08 -10.23 7.44
N PRO A 49 -6.60 -10.55 8.66
CA PRO A 49 -6.13 -11.89 8.98
C PRO A 49 -7.18 -12.96 8.57
N ARG A 50 -6.70 -14.09 8.02
CA ARG A 50 -7.57 -15.17 7.53
C ARG A 50 -8.61 -15.62 8.56
N SER A 51 -8.24 -15.66 9.86
CA SER A 51 -9.15 -16.00 10.95
C SER A 51 -10.36 -15.05 11.05
N GLY A 52 -10.14 -13.75 10.82
CA GLY A 52 -11.20 -12.75 10.79
C GLY A 52 -12.10 -12.88 9.56
N TRP A 53 -11.51 -13.24 8.41
CA TRP A 53 -12.26 -13.53 7.19
C TRP A 53 -13.18 -14.74 7.36
N ILE A 54 -12.72 -15.86 7.93
CA ILE A 54 -13.52 -17.07 8.20
C ILE A 54 -14.69 -16.77 9.12
N GLN A 55 -14.51 -15.90 10.14
CA GLN A 55 -15.55 -15.53 11.10
C GLN A 55 -16.68 -14.71 10.48
N GLY A 56 -16.38 -13.98 9.39
CA GLY A 56 -17.40 -13.21 8.70
C GLY A 56 -16.78 -12.18 7.75
N HIS A 57 -17.13 -12.27 6.48
CA HIS A 57 -16.63 -11.43 5.40
C HIS A 57 -17.78 -10.90 4.51
N ILE A 58 -17.49 -9.91 3.69
CA ILE A 58 -18.42 -9.41 2.67
C ILE A 58 -18.68 -10.54 1.67
N PRO A 59 -19.95 -10.81 1.28
CA PRO A 59 -20.29 -11.90 0.38
C PRO A 59 -19.40 -11.96 -0.87
N GLY A 60 -18.82 -13.12 -1.14
CA GLY A 60 -17.91 -13.36 -2.26
C GLY A 60 -16.48 -12.82 -2.09
N ALA A 61 -16.10 -12.28 -0.92
CA ALA A 61 -14.77 -11.77 -0.70
C ALA A 61 -13.71 -12.89 -0.57
N CYS A 62 -12.60 -12.69 -1.26
CA CYS A 62 -11.40 -13.52 -1.18
C CYS A 62 -10.48 -13.04 -0.06
N SER A 63 -9.93 -13.94 0.73
CA SER A 63 -8.86 -13.59 1.69
C SER A 63 -7.59 -13.14 0.95
N PHE A 64 -7.05 -11.98 1.33
CA PHE A 64 -5.79 -11.43 0.81
C PHE A 64 -5.03 -10.68 1.90
N SER A 65 -4.69 -11.41 2.98
CA SER A 65 -3.93 -10.85 4.11
C SER A 65 -2.44 -10.76 3.80
N TRP A 66 -1.80 -9.68 4.21
CA TRP A 66 -0.34 -9.54 4.12
C TRP A 66 0.40 -10.69 4.82
N GLU A 67 -0.17 -11.31 5.83
CA GLU A 67 0.40 -12.45 6.56
C GLU A 67 0.65 -13.67 5.66
N ASP A 68 -0.20 -13.87 4.64
CA ASP A 68 -0.10 -14.97 3.69
C ASP A 68 0.87 -14.67 2.53
N TYR A 69 1.20 -13.40 2.29
CA TYR A 69 1.97 -12.95 1.12
C TYR A 69 3.26 -12.23 1.47
N THR A 70 3.71 -12.38 2.71
CA THR A 70 5.03 -11.93 3.15
C THR A 70 5.81 -13.08 3.79
N ARG A 71 7.13 -12.99 3.76
CA ARG A 71 8.01 -13.97 4.39
C ARG A 71 9.31 -13.33 4.89
N THR A 72 10.08 -14.04 5.66
CA THR A 72 11.49 -13.69 5.87
C THR A 72 12.26 -14.13 4.63
N ASP A 73 13.01 -13.23 4.02
CA ASP A 73 13.81 -13.53 2.83
C ASP A 73 15.14 -14.23 3.17
N ILE A 74 15.96 -14.47 2.16
CA ILE A 74 17.23 -15.17 2.32
C ILE A 74 18.26 -14.38 3.13
N ASP A 75 18.15 -13.06 3.15
CA ASP A 75 19.02 -12.14 3.89
C ASP A 75 18.55 -11.94 5.34
N GLY A 76 17.40 -12.52 5.70
CA GLY A 76 16.81 -12.43 7.03
C GLY A 76 15.90 -11.24 7.24
N VAL A 77 15.57 -10.49 6.19
CA VAL A 77 14.60 -9.38 6.24
C VAL A 77 13.21 -9.94 6.42
N LYS A 78 12.57 -9.61 7.55
CA LYS A 78 11.21 -10.07 7.85
C LYS A 78 10.18 -9.23 7.10
N TYR A 79 9.00 -9.82 6.94
CA TYR A 79 7.83 -9.20 6.28
C TYR A 79 8.07 -8.83 4.82
N ARG A 80 9.11 -9.36 4.20
CA ARG A 80 9.39 -9.13 2.79
C ARG A 80 8.24 -9.68 1.94
N THR A 81 7.67 -8.82 1.13
CA THR A 81 6.64 -9.18 0.16
C THR A 81 7.11 -10.29 -0.76
N LEU A 82 6.24 -11.25 -1.09
CA LEU A 82 6.55 -12.30 -2.06
C LEU A 82 6.98 -11.69 -3.40
N PRO A 83 7.82 -12.40 -4.18
CA PRO A 83 8.19 -11.99 -5.53
C PRO A 83 6.96 -11.68 -6.38
N SER A 84 7.09 -10.69 -7.27
CA SER A 84 5.99 -10.24 -8.14
C SER A 84 5.32 -11.35 -8.94
N ALA A 85 6.08 -12.36 -9.36
CA ALA A 85 5.54 -13.52 -10.07
C ALA A 85 4.64 -14.40 -9.17
N GLU A 86 5.01 -14.59 -7.89
CA GLU A 86 4.21 -15.36 -6.92
C GLU A 86 2.92 -14.60 -6.58
N LEU A 87 3.00 -13.26 -6.40
CA LEU A 87 1.82 -12.41 -6.18
C LEU A 87 0.88 -12.39 -7.39
N ALA A 88 1.44 -12.31 -8.61
CA ALA A 88 0.66 -12.35 -9.84
C ALA A 88 -0.09 -13.67 -9.99
N LEU A 89 0.56 -14.80 -9.65
CA LEU A 89 -0.07 -16.11 -9.64
C LEU A 89 -1.22 -16.16 -8.63
N ALA A 90 -0.98 -15.71 -7.39
CA ALA A 90 -1.98 -15.69 -6.33
C ALA A 90 -3.20 -14.81 -6.67
N LEU A 91 -2.99 -13.66 -7.32
CA LEU A 91 -4.08 -12.82 -7.83
C LEU A 91 -4.82 -13.52 -8.98
N GLY A 92 -4.08 -14.14 -9.91
CA GLY A 92 -4.65 -14.89 -11.02
C GLY A 92 -5.56 -16.03 -10.56
N GLU A 93 -5.16 -16.77 -9.52
CA GLU A 93 -5.97 -17.83 -8.90
C GLU A 93 -7.28 -17.31 -8.31
N LYS A 94 -7.33 -16.04 -7.91
CA LYS A 94 -8.55 -15.34 -7.46
C LYS A 94 -9.38 -14.76 -8.61
N GLY A 95 -9.02 -15.05 -9.86
CA GLY A 95 -9.71 -14.53 -11.04
C GLY A 95 -9.39 -13.06 -11.35
N ILE A 96 -8.28 -12.53 -10.81
CA ILE A 96 -7.84 -11.14 -11.01
C ILE A 96 -6.75 -11.12 -12.09
N ASP A 97 -6.95 -10.38 -13.15
CA ASP A 97 -5.91 -9.94 -14.08
C ASP A 97 -5.61 -8.44 -13.88
N ALA A 98 -4.62 -7.91 -14.59
CA ALA A 98 -4.20 -6.52 -14.44
C ALA A 98 -5.29 -5.48 -14.76
N THR A 99 -6.41 -5.87 -15.37
CA THR A 99 -7.51 -4.98 -15.78
C THR A 99 -8.79 -5.17 -14.98
N THR A 100 -8.82 -6.15 -14.09
CA THR A 100 -9.98 -6.47 -13.24
C THR A 100 -10.25 -5.37 -12.22
N ASP A 101 -11.47 -4.85 -12.14
CA ASP A 101 -11.85 -3.93 -11.06
C ASP A 101 -11.91 -4.68 -9.71
N VAL A 102 -11.28 -4.13 -8.69
CA VAL A 102 -11.10 -4.77 -7.38
C VAL A 102 -11.65 -3.87 -6.26
N LEU A 103 -12.40 -4.44 -5.33
CA LEU A 103 -12.78 -3.79 -4.07
C LEU A 103 -11.93 -4.34 -2.92
N ILE A 104 -11.20 -3.49 -2.23
CA ILE A 104 -10.40 -3.88 -1.07
C ILE A 104 -11.03 -3.32 0.21
N TYR A 105 -11.06 -4.13 1.24
CA TYR A 105 -11.42 -3.70 2.58
C TYR A 105 -10.60 -4.41 3.65
N ALA A 106 -10.55 -3.80 4.83
CA ALA A 106 -9.96 -4.40 6.01
C ALA A 106 -10.71 -3.96 7.28
N ASP A 107 -10.12 -4.21 8.42
CA ASP A 107 -10.52 -3.68 9.72
C ASP A 107 -9.32 -2.99 10.36
N ALA A 108 -9.40 -1.70 10.56
CA ALA A 108 -8.29 -0.87 11.04
C ALA A 108 -7.72 -1.31 12.42
N ASP A 109 -8.54 -1.99 13.22
CA ASP A 109 -8.13 -2.42 14.56
C ASP A 109 -7.36 -3.76 14.55
N THR A 110 -7.46 -4.56 13.47
CA THR A 110 -6.87 -5.91 13.40
C THR A 110 -5.95 -6.17 12.22
N SER A 111 -5.99 -5.32 11.18
CA SER A 111 -5.32 -5.60 9.88
C SER A 111 -3.98 -4.90 9.68
N TRP A 112 -3.56 -4.04 10.63
CA TRP A 112 -2.32 -3.26 10.53
C TRP A 112 -2.22 -2.40 9.25
N GLY A 113 -3.36 -1.97 8.69
CA GLY A 113 -3.39 -1.23 7.43
C GLY A 113 -3.27 -2.12 6.17
N GLY A 114 -3.70 -3.37 6.29
CA GLY A 114 -3.62 -4.37 5.22
C GLY A 114 -4.29 -3.93 3.91
N GLU A 115 -5.39 -3.14 3.97
CA GLU A 115 -6.03 -2.57 2.79
C GLU A 115 -5.10 -1.65 2.00
N GLY A 116 -4.27 -0.90 2.71
CA GLY A 116 -3.27 -0.05 2.07
C GLY A 116 -2.12 -0.83 1.48
N TRP A 117 -1.64 -1.87 2.18
CA TRP A 117 -0.65 -2.78 1.63
C TRP A 117 -1.17 -3.48 0.37
N ALA A 118 -2.38 -4.02 0.37
CA ALA A 118 -2.99 -4.69 -0.79
C ALA A 118 -3.16 -3.72 -1.98
N ALA A 119 -3.59 -2.48 -1.73
CA ALA A 119 -3.69 -1.45 -2.76
C ALA A 119 -2.33 -1.08 -3.34
N TRP A 120 -1.30 -0.98 -2.48
CA TRP A 120 0.07 -0.72 -2.91
C TRP A 120 0.64 -1.88 -3.74
N ILE A 121 0.38 -3.15 -3.36
CA ILE A 121 0.76 -4.32 -4.16
C ILE A 121 0.19 -4.24 -5.57
N LEU A 122 -1.11 -3.97 -5.71
CA LEU A 122 -1.73 -3.82 -7.04
C LEU A 122 -1.09 -2.68 -7.83
N ALA A 123 -0.88 -1.53 -7.20
CA ALA A 123 -0.21 -0.40 -7.82
C ALA A 123 1.21 -0.75 -8.28
N TRP A 124 1.99 -1.39 -7.39
CA TRP A 124 3.37 -1.80 -7.66
C TRP A 124 3.47 -2.83 -8.79
N LEU A 125 2.51 -3.76 -8.89
CA LEU A 125 2.41 -4.72 -9.99
C LEU A 125 1.93 -4.12 -11.31
N GLY A 126 1.57 -2.82 -11.34
CA GLY A 126 1.11 -2.12 -12.54
C GLY A 126 -0.34 -2.39 -12.90
N HIS A 127 -1.21 -2.54 -11.90
CA HIS A 127 -2.65 -2.77 -12.08
C HIS A 127 -3.32 -1.60 -12.81
N GLN A 128 -4.14 -1.91 -13.81
CA GLN A 128 -4.81 -0.96 -14.69
C GLN A 128 -6.33 -0.84 -14.41
N GLY A 129 -6.92 -1.85 -13.76
CA GLY A 129 -8.30 -1.81 -13.28
C GLY A 129 -8.49 -0.76 -12.20
N THR A 130 -9.75 -0.46 -11.87
CA THR A 130 -10.06 0.44 -10.74
C THR A 130 -9.94 -0.31 -9.43
N VAL A 131 -9.20 0.24 -8.49
CA VAL A 131 -9.08 -0.27 -7.12
C VAL A 131 -9.96 0.57 -6.22
N TYR A 132 -11.08 0.01 -5.83
CA TYR A 132 -12.01 0.60 -4.87
C TYR A 132 -11.55 0.26 -3.45
N ILE A 133 -11.58 1.25 -2.56
CA ILE A 133 -11.30 1.09 -1.13
C ILE A 133 -12.59 1.35 -0.37
N LEU A 134 -13.00 0.41 0.45
CA LEU A 134 -14.20 0.55 1.27
C LEU A 134 -13.97 1.58 2.38
N ASP A 135 -14.67 2.70 2.32
CA ASP A 135 -14.52 3.81 3.27
C ASP A 135 -15.02 3.41 4.67
N GLY A 136 -14.08 3.28 5.60
CA GLY A 136 -14.34 2.78 6.96
C GLY A 136 -14.40 1.25 7.07
N GLY A 137 -13.96 0.53 6.03
CA GLY A 137 -13.75 -0.92 6.05
C GLY A 137 -14.96 -1.73 6.51
N LEU A 138 -14.68 -2.90 7.08
CA LEU A 138 -15.73 -3.80 7.58
C LEU A 138 -16.62 -3.16 8.65
N GLN A 139 -16.10 -2.21 9.43
CA GLN A 139 -16.89 -1.52 10.46
C GLN A 139 -18.01 -0.68 9.82
N ALA A 140 -17.71 0.01 8.71
CA ALA A 140 -18.72 0.78 7.97
C ALA A 140 -19.75 -0.13 7.31
N TRP A 141 -19.34 -1.27 6.76
CA TRP A 141 -20.23 -2.29 6.20
C TRP A 141 -21.22 -2.82 7.22
N LYS A 142 -20.73 -3.24 8.40
CA LYS A 142 -21.56 -3.70 9.53
C LYS A 142 -22.52 -2.61 10.02
N LYS A 143 -22.03 -1.37 10.12
CA LYS A 143 -22.84 -0.22 10.54
C LYS A 143 -23.98 0.08 9.56
N ALA A 144 -23.79 -0.19 8.27
CA ALA A 144 -24.82 -0.07 7.24
C ALA A 144 -25.86 -1.21 7.29
N GLY A 145 -25.69 -2.20 8.17
CA GLY A 145 -26.60 -3.35 8.33
C GLY A 145 -26.53 -4.35 7.18
N LEU A 146 -25.43 -4.36 6.43
CA LEU A 146 -25.25 -5.22 5.27
C LEU A 146 -24.83 -6.63 5.68
N ALA A 147 -25.23 -7.62 4.85
CA ALA A 147 -25.00 -9.04 5.11
C ALA A 147 -23.49 -9.39 5.11
N LEU A 148 -23.16 -10.43 5.89
CA LEU A 148 -21.85 -11.09 5.88
C LEU A 148 -22.05 -12.57 5.60
N GLU A 149 -21.07 -13.19 4.98
CA GLU A 149 -20.92 -14.64 4.85
C GLU A 149 -19.92 -15.15 5.88
N GLN A 150 -20.01 -16.42 6.26
CA GLN A 150 -19.12 -17.11 7.19
C GLN A 150 -18.55 -18.38 6.54
N GLY A 151 -17.41 -18.82 7.05
CA GLY A 151 -16.74 -20.02 6.57
C GLY A 151 -15.72 -19.74 5.46
N GLU A 152 -15.16 -20.81 4.93
CA GLU A 152 -14.19 -20.72 3.83
C GLU A 152 -14.93 -20.87 2.50
N ASN A 153 -15.30 -19.75 1.91
CA ASN A 153 -15.74 -19.75 0.51
C ASN A 153 -14.50 -19.78 -0.38
N LEU A 154 -14.38 -20.79 -1.22
CA LEU A 154 -13.30 -20.82 -2.19
C LEU A 154 -13.57 -19.74 -3.25
N CYS A 155 -12.84 -18.66 -3.15
CA CYS A 155 -12.80 -17.60 -4.15
C CYS A 155 -12.60 -18.17 -5.58
N SER A 156 -11.85 -19.28 -5.69
CA SER A 156 -11.58 -20.00 -6.92
C SER A 156 -12.75 -20.81 -7.46
N GLU A 157 -13.78 -21.14 -6.68
CA GLU A 157 -14.92 -21.92 -7.17
C GLU A 157 -15.84 -21.10 -8.10
N THR A 158 -15.87 -19.78 -7.93
CA THR A 158 -16.67 -18.86 -8.75
C THR A 158 -15.87 -18.16 -9.83
N SER A 159 -14.55 -18.10 -9.71
CA SER A 159 -13.65 -17.38 -10.60
C SER A 159 -12.78 -18.35 -11.39
N LYS A 160 -12.77 -18.24 -12.72
CA LYS A 160 -11.77 -18.94 -13.53
C LYS A 160 -10.42 -18.29 -13.32
N PRO A 161 -9.34 -19.07 -13.09
CA PRO A 161 -7.99 -18.52 -13.00
C PRO A 161 -7.65 -17.66 -14.23
N ARG A 162 -6.97 -16.55 -13.97
CA ARG A 162 -6.55 -15.59 -15.00
C ARG A 162 -5.04 -15.41 -14.97
N HIS A 163 -4.48 -14.98 -16.08
CA HIS A 163 -3.09 -14.57 -16.14
C HIS A 163 -2.98 -13.09 -15.74
N TYR A 164 -2.25 -12.79 -14.67
CA TYR A 164 -1.97 -11.43 -14.25
C TYR A 164 -0.68 -10.95 -14.94
N ALA A 165 -0.80 -10.05 -15.90
CA ALA A 165 0.34 -9.44 -16.58
C ALA A 165 1.00 -8.39 -15.67
N VAL A 166 2.23 -8.65 -15.24
CA VAL A 166 2.99 -7.75 -14.37
C VAL A 166 3.67 -6.66 -15.22
N ASN A 167 3.48 -5.40 -14.81
CA ASN A 167 4.22 -4.23 -15.32
C ASN A 167 4.72 -3.42 -14.12
N LEU A 168 5.85 -3.83 -13.53
CA LEU A 168 6.34 -3.30 -12.26
C LEU A 168 6.54 -1.78 -12.29
N ARG A 169 5.94 -1.12 -11.31
CA ARG A 169 6.12 0.29 -10.99
C ARG A 169 7.18 0.42 -9.89
N THR A 170 8.45 0.27 -10.29
CA THR A 170 9.58 0.24 -9.35
C THR A 170 9.72 1.53 -8.55
N GLU A 171 9.27 2.66 -9.10
CA GLU A 171 9.25 3.97 -8.43
C GLU A 171 8.31 4.06 -7.21
N LEU A 172 7.45 3.08 -7.00
CA LEU A 172 6.57 3.00 -5.81
C LEU A 172 7.23 2.32 -4.61
N ASN A 173 8.43 1.76 -4.80
CA ASN A 173 9.27 1.20 -3.74
C ASN A 173 10.66 1.84 -3.81
N ILE A 174 11.46 1.66 -2.78
CA ILE A 174 12.85 2.09 -2.72
C ILE A 174 13.63 1.09 -1.89
N SER A 175 14.86 0.79 -2.26
CA SER A 175 15.77 -0.05 -1.47
C SER A 175 16.50 0.74 -0.39
N ALA A 176 17.08 0.06 0.61
CA ALA A 176 17.93 0.71 1.60
C ALA A 176 19.11 1.44 0.97
N GLU A 177 19.73 0.85 -0.06
CA GLU A 177 20.85 1.44 -0.76
C GLU A 177 20.47 2.71 -1.52
N GLU A 178 19.38 2.68 -2.30
CA GLU A 178 18.86 3.85 -3.02
C GLU A 178 18.46 4.96 -2.05
N LEU A 179 17.85 4.61 -0.92
CA LEU A 179 17.44 5.56 0.09
C LEU A 179 18.65 6.24 0.77
N GLN A 180 19.74 5.50 1.02
CA GLN A 180 20.99 6.08 1.54
C GLN A 180 21.64 7.05 0.57
N GLN A 181 21.61 6.73 -0.72
CA GLN A 181 22.22 7.56 -1.77
C GLN A 181 21.43 8.84 -2.05
N ASN A 182 20.10 8.80 -1.91
CA ASN A 182 19.19 9.86 -2.35
C ASN A 182 18.31 10.41 -1.21
N LYS A 183 18.69 10.24 0.05
CA LYS A 183 17.86 10.61 1.21
C LYS A 183 17.44 12.08 1.24
N GLU A 184 18.25 12.98 0.66
CA GLU A 184 17.99 14.43 0.62
C GLU A 184 16.85 14.81 -0.34
N ASP A 185 16.51 13.92 -1.28
CA ASP A 185 15.44 14.12 -2.25
C ASP A 185 14.04 13.87 -1.64
N TYR A 186 13.99 13.24 -0.47
CA TYR A 186 12.75 12.79 0.16
C TYR A 186 12.59 13.30 1.58
N THR A 187 11.35 13.43 2.02
CA THR A 187 11.03 13.49 3.45
C THR A 187 10.71 12.09 3.95
N LEU A 188 11.50 11.57 4.88
CA LEU A 188 11.28 10.25 5.49
C LEU A 188 10.27 10.35 6.62
N ILE A 189 9.24 9.47 6.61
CA ILE A 189 8.23 9.42 7.67
C ILE A 189 8.17 8.00 8.24
N ASP A 190 8.54 7.89 9.53
CA ASP A 190 8.34 6.67 10.31
C ASP A 190 6.90 6.59 10.81
N THR A 191 6.21 5.54 10.41
CA THR A 191 4.79 5.35 10.73
C THR A 191 4.55 4.40 11.90
N ARG A 192 5.60 3.93 12.58
CA ARG A 192 5.55 2.97 13.69
C ARG A 192 5.06 3.62 15.00
N ASN A 193 4.90 2.79 16.01
CA ASN A 193 4.55 3.26 17.35
C ASN A 193 5.72 4.05 17.98
N TYR A 194 5.40 5.19 18.62
CA TYR A 194 6.41 6.07 19.20
C TYR A 194 7.20 5.39 20.32
N TRP A 195 6.51 4.77 21.29
CA TRP A 195 7.12 4.27 22.51
C TRP A 195 7.85 2.94 22.34
N ASN A 196 7.28 2.04 21.55
CA ASN A 196 7.74 0.65 21.45
C ASN A 196 8.68 0.41 20.26
N GLU A 197 8.79 1.38 19.34
CA GLU A 197 9.54 1.20 18.10
C GLU A 197 10.42 2.42 17.77
N TRP A 198 9.84 3.62 17.64
CA TRP A 198 10.59 4.83 17.27
C TRP A 198 11.72 5.15 18.25
N LEU A 199 11.44 5.19 19.55
CA LEU A 199 12.44 5.49 20.59
C LEU A 199 13.55 4.44 20.68
N LEU A 200 13.32 3.23 20.19
CA LEU A 200 14.30 2.14 20.20
C LEU A 200 15.26 2.20 19.00
N GLY A 201 14.95 3.03 18.01
CA GLY A 201 15.76 3.26 16.83
C GLY A 201 14.90 3.55 15.60
N HIS A 202 15.35 4.48 14.78
CA HIS A 202 14.68 4.91 13.54
C HIS A 202 15.72 5.30 12.49
N LEU A 203 15.29 5.46 11.24
CA LEU A 203 16.15 5.90 10.16
C LEU A 203 16.62 7.36 10.43
N PRO A 204 17.88 7.71 10.12
CA PRO A 204 18.37 9.07 10.28
C PRO A 204 17.48 10.10 9.56
N ASP A 205 17.28 11.25 10.20
CA ASP A 205 16.53 12.40 9.69
C ASP A 205 15.03 12.14 9.44
N ALA A 206 14.51 10.99 9.87
CA ALA A 206 13.10 10.69 9.72
C ALA A 206 12.21 11.51 10.67
N VAL A 207 11.02 11.87 10.19
CA VAL A 207 9.94 12.46 10.99
C VAL A 207 9.03 11.35 11.50
N HIS A 208 8.60 11.41 12.76
CA HIS A 208 7.65 10.42 13.29
C HIS A 208 6.20 10.87 13.15
N ILE A 209 5.38 10.08 12.44
CA ILE A 209 3.92 10.24 12.40
C ILE A 209 3.29 8.85 12.45
N ASN A 210 2.82 8.43 13.62
CA ASN A 210 2.17 7.12 13.79
C ASN A 210 1.04 6.93 12.76
N TRP A 211 1.03 5.78 12.07
CA TRP A 211 0.07 5.42 11.01
C TRP A 211 -1.40 5.55 11.43
N GLU A 212 -1.71 5.33 12.72
CA GLU A 212 -3.06 5.49 13.24
C GLU A 212 -3.61 6.93 13.12
N LYS A 213 -2.72 7.95 13.02
CA LYS A 213 -3.11 9.34 12.78
C LYS A 213 -3.64 9.58 11.37
N PHE A 214 -3.47 8.65 10.46
CA PHE A 214 -3.99 8.74 9.10
C PHE A 214 -5.44 8.26 8.98
N TYR A 215 -6.02 7.80 10.07
CA TYR A 215 -7.45 7.51 10.18
C TYR A 215 -8.22 8.65 10.84
N THR A 216 -9.53 8.70 10.56
CA THR A 216 -10.46 9.63 11.20
C THR A 216 -11.81 8.99 11.53
N GLY A 217 -12.45 9.51 12.57
CA GLY A 217 -13.79 9.09 12.98
C GLY A 217 -13.84 7.67 13.60
N LYS A 218 -15.04 7.30 14.06
CA LYS A 218 -15.26 6.03 14.77
C LYS A 218 -15.14 4.79 13.89
N THR A 219 -15.35 4.93 12.59
CA THR A 219 -15.21 3.84 11.61
C THR A 219 -13.83 3.82 10.97
N ARG A 220 -12.86 4.55 11.51
CA ARG A 220 -11.48 4.53 11.00
C ARG A 220 -11.40 4.78 9.50
N ARG A 221 -11.97 5.88 9.03
CA ARG A 221 -11.91 6.29 7.62
C ARG A 221 -10.54 6.89 7.28
N PRO A 222 -10.04 6.74 6.06
CA PRO A 222 -8.85 7.46 5.60
C PRO A 222 -9.01 8.97 5.74
N LEU A 223 -7.93 9.68 6.05
CA LEU A 223 -7.94 11.14 6.07
C LEU A 223 -8.22 11.71 4.67
N GLY A 224 -9.11 12.68 4.60
CA GLY A 224 -9.24 13.49 3.38
C GLY A 224 -8.07 14.47 3.19
N LYS A 225 -7.88 14.96 1.96
CA LYS A 225 -6.77 15.84 1.55
C LYS A 225 -6.44 16.97 2.54
N GLY A 226 -7.45 17.75 2.97
CA GLY A 226 -7.21 18.89 3.87
C GLY A 226 -6.72 18.48 5.25
N ALA A 227 -7.20 17.35 5.78
CA ALA A 227 -6.76 16.81 7.08
C ALA A 227 -5.34 16.25 6.99
N LEU A 228 -5.01 15.54 5.90
CA LEU A 228 -3.66 15.03 5.65
C LEU A 228 -2.65 16.18 5.52
N ILE A 229 -2.95 17.22 4.75
CA ILE A 229 -2.06 18.39 4.61
C ILE A 229 -1.80 19.03 5.97
N ARG A 230 -2.81 19.17 6.83
CA ARG A 230 -2.62 19.69 8.19
C ARG A 230 -1.71 18.77 9.01
N LEU A 231 -1.98 17.47 9.01
CA LEU A 231 -1.17 16.48 9.74
C LEU A 231 0.30 16.55 9.33
N LEU A 232 0.59 16.60 8.03
CA LEU A 232 1.96 16.69 7.53
C LEU A 232 2.64 17.98 7.99
N ARG A 233 2.00 19.14 7.81
CA ARG A 233 2.54 20.45 8.21
C ARG A 233 2.77 20.59 9.72
N GLU A 234 1.84 20.11 10.55
CA GLU A 234 1.96 20.10 12.00
C GLU A 234 3.16 19.28 12.50
N ASN A 235 3.63 18.33 11.67
CA ASN A 235 4.83 17.55 11.95
C ASN A 235 6.06 18.02 11.15
N GLY A 236 6.04 19.22 10.56
CA GLY A 236 7.18 19.81 9.85
C GLY A 236 7.41 19.26 8.45
N VAL A 237 6.47 18.48 7.89
CA VAL A 237 6.56 17.92 6.54
C VAL A 237 5.92 18.86 5.53
N ASP A 238 6.66 19.19 4.47
CA ASP A 238 6.12 19.93 3.33
C ASP A 238 5.32 18.98 2.41
N PRO A 239 3.99 19.13 2.29
CA PRO A 239 3.17 18.26 1.47
C PRO A 239 3.37 18.42 -0.04
N ALA A 240 4.19 19.38 -0.47
CA ALA A 240 4.56 19.58 -1.88
C ALA A 240 5.82 18.80 -2.28
N LYS A 241 6.53 18.21 -1.33
CA LYS A 241 7.74 17.42 -1.58
C LYS A 241 7.44 15.91 -1.61
N PRO A 242 8.24 15.12 -2.33
CA PRO A 242 8.17 13.66 -2.29
C PRO A 242 8.38 13.12 -0.87
N VAL A 243 7.59 12.10 -0.52
CA VAL A 243 7.63 11.48 0.81
C VAL A 243 7.91 9.98 0.69
N VAL A 244 8.81 9.47 1.52
CA VAL A 244 8.99 8.03 1.72
C VAL A 244 8.39 7.66 3.08
N TYR A 245 7.35 6.84 3.04
CA TYR A 245 6.77 6.23 4.24
C TYR A 245 7.44 4.90 4.53
N TYR A 246 7.77 4.63 5.79
CA TYR A 246 8.26 3.32 6.20
C TYR A 246 7.67 2.90 7.55
N CYS A 247 7.69 1.58 7.78
CA CYS A 247 7.43 0.99 9.09
C CYS A 247 8.46 -0.12 9.36
N SER A 248 8.06 -1.25 9.93
CA SER A 248 8.98 -2.39 10.09
C SER A 248 9.18 -3.14 8.75
N GLY A 249 8.11 -3.42 8.00
CA GLY A 249 8.14 -4.18 6.75
C GLY A 249 7.00 -3.81 5.79
N GLY A 250 6.74 -2.51 5.57
CA GLY A 250 5.90 -2.02 4.47
C GLY A 250 4.39 -2.03 4.66
N ILE A 251 3.82 -2.68 5.71
CA ILE A 251 2.36 -2.86 5.82
C ILE A 251 1.68 -1.56 6.28
N ARG A 252 2.05 -1.02 7.45
CA ARG A 252 1.48 0.24 7.98
C ARG A 252 1.81 1.43 7.09
N SER A 253 3.01 1.46 6.54
CA SER A 253 3.43 2.48 5.57
C SER A 253 2.71 2.34 4.22
N GLY A 254 2.32 1.14 3.81
CA GLY A 254 1.43 0.92 2.68
C GLY A 254 0.07 1.59 2.86
N TYR A 255 -0.47 1.58 4.09
CA TYR A 255 -1.70 2.33 4.39
C TYR A 255 -1.50 3.85 4.32
N THR A 256 -0.41 4.38 4.87
CA THR A 256 -0.14 5.82 4.79
C THR A 256 0.12 6.27 3.37
N TRP A 257 0.78 5.44 2.54
CA TRP A 257 0.90 5.63 1.10
C TRP A 257 -0.48 5.69 0.40
N LEU A 258 -1.39 4.76 0.74
CA LEU A 258 -2.76 4.76 0.20
C LEU A 258 -3.48 6.08 0.51
N VAL A 259 -3.44 6.54 1.77
CA VAL A 259 -4.10 7.79 2.18
C VAL A 259 -3.50 8.99 1.45
N HIS A 260 -2.19 9.03 1.28
CA HIS A 260 -1.47 10.07 0.54
C HIS A 260 -1.89 10.11 -0.94
N THR A 261 -1.93 8.95 -1.57
CA THR A 261 -2.32 8.80 -3.00
C THR A 261 -3.78 9.16 -3.22
N LEU A 262 -4.70 8.71 -2.35
CA LEU A 262 -6.13 9.09 -2.39
C LEU A 262 -6.34 10.61 -2.21
N ALA A 263 -5.47 11.26 -1.46
CA ALA A 263 -5.52 12.72 -1.29
C ALA A 263 -5.04 13.48 -2.55
N GLY A 264 -4.47 12.82 -3.53
CA GLY A 264 -3.92 13.45 -4.74
C GLY A 264 -2.81 14.46 -4.40
N LEU A 265 -1.93 14.11 -3.47
CA LEU A 265 -0.70 14.84 -3.17
C LEU A 265 0.44 14.35 -4.07
N PRO A 266 1.54 15.11 -4.18
CA PRO A 266 2.74 14.66 -4.90
C PRO A 266 3.25 13.33 -4.34
N ALA A 267 4.14 12.72 -5.10
CA ALA A 267 4.64 11.39 -4.90
C ALA A 267 4.85 10.91 -3.47
N ALA A 268 4.28 9.76 -3.20
CA ALA A 268 4.59 8.96 -2.04
C ALA A 268 5.20 7.62 -2.46
N ILE A 269 6.20 7.18 -1.72
CA ILE A 269 6.86 5.89 -1.88
C ILE A 269 6.61 5.09 -0.60
N ASN A 270 6.33 3.81 -0.73
CA ASN A 270 6.30 2.89 0.39
C ASN A 270 7.64 2.14 0.43
N TYR A 271 8.50 2.45 1.40
CA TYR A 271 9.72 1.68 1.63
C TYR A 271 9.33 0.34 2.27
N GLU A 272 9.14 -0.67 1.42
CA GLU A 272 8.61 -1.98 1.77
C GLU A 272 9.54 -2.75 2.72
N GLY A 273 10.84 -2.67 2.55
CA GLY A 273 11.82 -3.31 3.43
C GLY A 273 11.85 -2.72 4.85
N GLY A 274 11.51 -1.45 4.99
CA GLY A 274 11.39 -0.76 6.26
C GLY A 274 12.61 -0.88 7.17
N THR A 275 12.39 -0.88 8.50
CA THR A 275 13.50 -1.03 9.45
C THR A 275 14.11 -2.42 9.48
N GLU A 276 13.40 -3.45 9.04
CA GLU A 276 13.95 -4.81 8.98
C GLU A 276 15.07 -4.86 7.94
N GLU A 277 14.88 -4.31 6.74
CA GLU A 277 15.92 -4.22 5.72
C GLU A 277 17.02 -3.24 6.12
N TRP A 278 16.64 -2.03 6.56
CA TRP A 278 17.59 -0.99 6.95
C TRP A 278 18.61 -1.50 7.97
N ASN A 279 18.15 -2.17 9.01
CA ASN A 279 19.01 -2.69 10.08
C ASN A 279 20.00 -3.78 9.63
N ILE A 280 19.74 -4.45 8.52
CA ILE A 280 20.62 -5.49 7.97
C ILE A 280 21.67 -4.88 7.04
N HIS A 281 21.26 -3.97 6.17
CA HIS A 281 22.12 -3.46 5.09
C HIS A 281 22.90 -2.19 5.46
N THR A 282 22.66 -1.57 6.63
CA THR A 282 23.32 -0.31 7.03
C THR A 282 24.16 -0.43 8.31
N LYS A 283 24.43 -1.64 8.78
CA LYS A 283 25.29 -1.93 9.94
C LYS A 283 26.73 -2.07 9.58
#